data_e5ff847dfe7f7ecaaf8298fa78b2d1fb
#
_entry.id   e5ff847dfe7f7ecaaf8298fa78b2d1fb
#
_cell.length_a   1.000
_cell.length_b   1.000
_cell.length_c   1.000
_cell.angle_alpha   90.00
_cell.angle_beta   90.00
_cell.angle_gamma   90.00
#
_symmetry.space_group_name_H-M   'P 1'
#
loop_
_entity.id
_entity.type
_entity.pdbx_description
1 polymer ?
#
loop_
_entity_poly.entity_id
_entity_poly.type
_entity_poly.pdbx_seq_one_letter_code
_entity_poly.pdbx_strand_id
1 'polypeptide(L)'
;MTGFLGLAGFQWLLLLAALQAVLLMADAFIGHYRSGFSLRAQYAPFVSGVLLLLSAVAVSIAPGRAALTTAAVATGTLALLAGLVGAGYHHWYGITTKPGGYRWLLHHLLHHAPPLAPFALSVAGSLVVLGARGGSGADQLLGAPIRLLVLGVVTVALLGLAGQSALLHYRGAFNQPAMYIPVIVLPLAAGSIVWHLAAPSATAARGIAAALLWATFLGGFVGAGMHLRGMDRQMGGLAMGVAAVIDAPPPGAPLLVAVLGASGLVALHLL
;
A
#
# COMPACT_ATOMS: atom_id res chain seq x y z
N MET A 1 18.03 21.04 -3.86
CA MET A 1 18.72 19.94 -4.59
C MET A 1 17.72 19.37 -5.60
N THR A 2 18.04 19.45 -6.89
CA THR A 2 17.24 18.77 -7.93
C THR A 2 17.46 17.28 -7.78
N GLY A 3 16.40 16.57 -7.44
CA GLY A 3 16.40 15.12 -7.27
C GLY A 3 16.44 14.35 -8.60
N PHE A 4 16.19 13.06 -8.53
CA PHE A 4 16.16 12.16 -9.69
C PHE A 4 15.12 12.65 -10.72
N LEU A 5 15.50 12.75 -11.99
CA LEU A 5 14.69 13.28 -13.11
C LEU A 5 14.16 14.70 -12.88
N GLY A 6 14.87 15.53 -12.11
CA GLY A 6 14.46 16.92 -11.84
C GLY A 6 13.34 17.09 -10.80
N LEU A 7 12.83 16.00 -10.21
CA LEU A 7 11.81 16.02 -9.16
C LEU A 7 12.46 15.90 -7.78
N ALA A 8 11.96 16.66 -6.82
CA ALA A 8 12.33 16.53 -5.41
C ALA A 8 11.76 15.24 -4.79
N GLY A 9 12.37 14.75 -3.71
CA GLY A 9 11.92 13.52 -3.03
C GLY A 9 10.44 13.56 -2.62
N PHE A 10 9.93 14.70 -2.16
CA PHE A 10 8.51 14.86 -1.80
C PHE A 10 7.57 14.75 -3.00
N GLN A 11 7.98 15.21 -4.19
CA GLN A 11 7.19 15.06 -5.41
C GLN A 11 7.10 13.58 -5.80
N TRP A 12 8.20 12.83 -5.73
CA TRP A 12 8.19 11.38 -5.94
C TRP A 12 7.27 10.67 -4.95
N LEU A 13 7.33 11.04 -3.67
CA LEU A 13 6.46 10.45 -2.64
C LEU A 13 4.98 10.68 -2.94
N LEU A 14 4.61 11.90 -3.37
CA LEU A 14 3.24 12.26 -3.75
C LEU A 14 2.77 11.49 -4.99
N LEU A 15 3.62 11.36 -6.03
CA LEU A 15 3.28 10.60 -7.23
C LEU A 15 3.14 9.10 -6.96
N LEU A 16 3.97 8.54 -6.09
CA LEU A 16 3.86 7.14 -5.65
C LEU A 16 2.57 6.93 -4.85
N ALA A 17 2.20 7.86 -3.97
CA ALA A 17 0.93 7.79 -3.24
C ALA A 17 -0.29 7.95 -4.17
N ALA A 18 -0.20 8.79 -5.21
CA ALA A 18 -1.22 8.91 -6.25
C ALA A 18 -1.38 7.59 -7.03
N LEU A 19 -0.28 6.96 -7.43
CA LEU A 19 -0.30 5.64 -8.07
C LEU A 19 -0.90 4.58 -7.14
N GLN A 20 -0.52 4.60 -5.86
CA GLN A 20 -1.11 3.72 -4.86
C GLN A 20 -2.63 3.90 -4.77
N ALA A 21 -3.14 5.14 -4.79
CA ALA A 21 -4.58 5.39 -4.77
C ALA A 21 -5.30 4.79 -5.98
N VAL A 22 -4.71 4.86 -7.18
CA VAL A 22 -5.27 4.23 -8.39
C VAL A 22 -5.33 2.72 -8.25
N LEU A 23 -4.24 2.08 -7.80
CA LEU A 23 -4.18 0.63 -7.60
C LEU A 23 -5.18 0.16 -6.54
N LEU A 24 -5.33 0.94 -5.45
CA LEU A 24 -6.29 0.64 -4.39
C LEU A 24 -7.74 0.76 -4.84
N MET A 25 -8.08 1.77 -5.66
CA MET A 25 -9.42 1.89 -6.24
C MET A 25 -9.73 0.70 -7.14
N ALA A 26 -8.79 0.23 -7.96
CA ALA A 26 -8.95 -0.94 -8.80
C ALA A 26 -9.16 -2.22 -7.97
N ASP A 27 -8.33 -2.43 -6.93
CA ASP A 27 -8.43 -3.59 -6.04
C ASP A 27 -9.75 -3.57 -5.23
N ALA A 28 -10.13 -2.39 -4.69
CA ALA A 28 -11.39 -2.20 -3.99
C ALA A 28 -12.60 -2.44 -4.92
N PHE A 29 -12.53 -2.02 -6.20
CA PHE A 29 -13.57 -2.30 -7.17
C PHE A 29 -13.77 -3.81 -7.33
N ILE A 30 -12.72 -4.56 -7.60
CA ILE A 30 -12.77 -6.01 -7.76
C ILE A 30 -13.35 -6.68 -6.51
N GLY A 31 -12.84 -6.32 -5.32
CA GLY A 31 -13.28 -6.89 -4.05
C GLY A 31 -14.76 -6.59 -3.75
N HIS A 32 -15.20 -5.35 -3.96
CA HIS A 32 -16.57 -4.94 -3.65
C HIS A 32 -17.57 -5.33 -4.74
N TYR A 33 -17.13 -5.44 -6.00
CA TYR A 33 -17.96 -5.97 -7.08
C TYR A 33 -18.45 -7.38 -6.79
N ARG A 34 -17.56 -8.24 -6.26
CA ARG A 34 -17.92 -9.60 -5.84
C ARG A 34 -18.99 -9.64 -4.73
N SER A 35 -19.05 -8.61 -3.88
CA SER A 35 -20.09 -8.48 -2.83
C SER A 35 -21.32 -7.71 -3.26
N GLY A 36 -21.40 -7.28 -4.52
CA GLY A 36 -22.53 -6.54 -5.09
C GLY A 36 -22.70 -5.13 -4.55
N PHE A 37 -21.66 -4.49 -4.00
CA PHE A 37 -21.73 -3.16 -3.38
C PHE A 37 -22.91 -3.00 -2.40
N SER A 38 -23.13 -4.01 -1.57
CA SER A 38 -24.28 -4.10 -0.66
C SER A 38 -24.33 -3.03 0.44
N LEU A 39 -23.19 -2.38 0.74
CA LEU A 39 -23.07 -1.34 1.77
C LEU A 39 -22.59 -0.02 1.16
N ARG A 40 -23.19 1.11 1.57
CA ARG A 40 -22.73 2.45 1.14
C ARG A 40 -21.27 2.74 1.49
N ALA A 41 -20.77 2.20 2.60
CA ALA A 41 -19.37 2.33 3.01
C ALA A 41 -18.37 1.77 1.98
N GLN A 42 -18.78 0.85 1.11
CA GLN A 42 -17.95 0.27 0.04
C GLN A 42 -17.59 1.28 -1.06
N TYR A 43 -18.27 2.44 -1.12
CA TYR A 43 -17.91 3.53 -2.03
C TYR A 43 -16.84 4.47 -1.45
N ALA A 44 -16.54 4.40 -0.14
CA ALA A 44 -15.57 5.27 0.51
C ALA A 44 -14.17 5.22 -0.12
N PRO A 45 -13.58 4.06 -0.50
CA PRO A 45 -12.26 4.01 -1.13
C PRO A 45 -12.22 4.72 -2.50
N PHE A 46 -13.33 4.80 -3.22
CA PHE A 46 -13.38 5.51 -4.52
C PHE A 46 -13.41 7.02 -4.31
N VAL A 47 -14.28 7.50 -3.41
CA VAL A 47 -14.38 8.94 -3.11
C VAL A 47 -13.06 9.45 -2.54
N SER A 48 -12.53 8.79 -1.51
CA SER A 48 -11.28 9.20 -0.89
C SER A 48 -10.07 8.98 -1.82
N GLY A 49 -10.07 7.91 -2.63
CA GLY A 49 -9.01 7.63 -3.60
C GLY A 49 -8.92 8.67 -4.71
N VAL A 50 -10.05 9.11 -5.27
CA VAL A 50 -10.07 10.19 -6.29
C VAL A 50 -9.59 11.51 -5.68
N LEU A 51 -10.08 11.88 -4.51
CA LEU A 51 -9.64 13.11 -3.82
C LEU A 51 -8.14 13.07 -3.51
N LEU A 52 -7.64 11.92 -3.05
CA LEU A 52 -6.23 11.70 -2.76
C LEU A 52 -5.37 11.83 -4.03
N LEU A 53 -5.78 11.14 -5.12
CA LEU A 53 -5.11 11.19 -6.42
C LEU A 53 -4.98 12.63 -6.92
N LEU A 54 -6.11 13.35 -6.99
CA LEU A 54 -6.14 14.72 -7.52
C LEU A 54 -5.30 15.68 -6.67
N SER A 55 -5.39 15.60 -5.35
CA SER A 55 -4.64 16.48 -4.45
C SER A 55 -3.14 16.18 -4.45
N ALA A 56 -2.74 14.90 -4.48
CA ALA A 56 -1.33 14.50 -4.55
C ALA A 56 -0.69 14.97 -5.85
N VAL A 57 -1.36 14.79 -6.99
CA VAL A 57 -0.88 15.27 -8.30
C VAL A 57 -0.81 16.80 -8.31
N ALA A 58 -1.84 17.50 -7.82
CA ALA A 58 -1.86 18.95 -7.81
C ALA A 58 -0.69 19.55 -7.00
N VAL A 59 -0.40 18.98 -5.81
CA VAL A 59 0.75 19.44 -5.00
C VAL A 59 2.08 19.06 -5.64
N SER A 60 2.18 17.90 -6.30
CA SER A 60 3.42 17.51 -6.98
C SER A 60 3.77 18.44 -8.15
N ILE A 61 2.76 18.99 -8.86
CA ILE A 61 2.95 19.93 -9.97
C ILE A 61 3.24 21.35 -9.46
N ALA A 62 2.60 21.77 -8.38
CA ALA A 62 2.72 23.12 -7.84
C ALA A 62 3.05 23.11 -6.33
N PRO A 63 4.26 22.65 -5.96
CA PRO A 63 4.68 22.58 -4.57
C PRO A 63 4.74 23.98 -3.93
N GLY A 64 4.48 24.06 -2.63
CA GLY A 64 4.53 25.32 -1.87
C GLY A 64 3.27 26.18 -1.96
N ARG A 65 2.27 25.83 -2.78
CA ARG A 65 0.97 26.54 -2.77
C ARG A 65 0.17 26.11 -1.54
N ALA A 66 0.00 27.05 -0.58
CA ALA A 66 -0.66 26.79 0.70
C ALA A 66 -2.04 26.12 0.55
N ALA A 67 -2.89 26.58 -0.37
CA ALA A 67 -4.21 26.02 -0.60
C ALA A 67 -4.16 24.55 -1.06
N LEU A 68 -3.23 24.20 -1.96
CA LEU A 68 -3.06 22.82 -2.43
C LEU A 68 -2.50 21.93 -1.32
N THR A 69 -1.52 22.42 -0.56
CA THR A 69 -0.97 21.71 0.61
C THR A 69 -2.08 21.44 1.63
N THR A 70 -2.91 22.43 1.96
CA THR A 70 -4.04 22.27 2.88
C THR A 70 -5.05 21.24 2.35
N ALA A 71 -5.41 21.31 1.08
CA ALA A 71 -6.29 20.32 0.44
C ALA A 71 -5.70 18.91 0.50
N ALA A 72 -4.41 18.73 0.20
CA ALA A 72 -3.75 17.44 0.25
C ALA A 72 -3.65 16.88 1.68
N VAL A 73 -3.37 17.72 2.67
CA VAL A 73 -3.40 17.31 4.09
C VAL A 73 -4.81 16.88 4.50
N ALA A 74 -5.84 17.64 4.12
CA ALA A 74 -7.22 17.30 4.45
C ALA A 74 -7.66 15.99 3.78
N THR A 75 -7.41 15.82 2.47
CA THR A 75 -7.77 14.59 1.74
C THR A 75 -6.95 13.39 2.19
N GLY A 76 -5.65 13.57 2.48
CA GLY A 76 -4.80 12.54 3.03
C GLY A 76 -5.27 12.08 4.41
N THR A 77 -5.66 13.02 5.28
CA THR A 77 -6.23 12.70 6.60
C THR A 77 -7.58 11.98 6.45
N LEU A 78 -8.44 12.43 5.54
CA LEU A 78 -9.70 11.74 5.23
C LEU A 78 -9.45 10.31 4.78
N ALA A 79 -8.51 10.08 3.86
CA ALA A 79 -8.17 8.75 3.38
C ALA A 79 -7.58 7.85 4.49
N LEU A 80 -6.72 8.41 5.35
CA LEU A 80 -6.19 7.72 6.53
C LEU A 80 -7.34 7.24 7.42
N LEU A 81 -8.27 8.13 7.78
CA LEU A 81 -9.41 7.80 8.63
C LEU A 81 -10.37 6.81 7.94
N ALA A 82 -10.63 7.00 6.64
CA ALA A 82 -11.47 6.08 5.87
C ALA A 82 -10.89 4.67 5.83
N GLY A 83 -9.56 4.53 5.71
CA GLY A 83 -8.89 3.23 5.78
C GLY A 83 -9.02 2.56 7.16
N LEU A 84 -8.85 3.33 8.26
CA LEU A 84 -9.04 2.82 9.63
C LEU A 84 -10.49 2.37 9.86
N VAL A 85 -11.46 3.20 9.47
CA VAL A 85 -12.89 2.87 9.58
C VAL A 85 -13.22 1.66 8.72
N GLY A 86 -12.69 1.60 7.49
CA GLY A 86 -12.83 0.46 6.59
C GLY A 86 -12.30 -0.84 7.19
N ALA A 87 -11.14 -0.80 7.86
CA ALA A 87 -10.59 -1.93 8.59
C ALA A 87 -11.52 -2.38 9.72
N GLY A 88 -12.12 -1.43 10.46
CA GLY A 88 -13.16 -1.72 11.44
C GLY A 88 -14.37 -2.43 10.83
N TYR A 89 -14.87 -1.97 9.67
CA TYR A 89 -15.95 -2.64 8.93
C TYR A 89 -15.57 -4.07 8.50
N HIS A 90 -14.35 -4.25 7.92
CA HIS A 90 -13.88 -5.58 7.50
C HIS A 90 -13.73 -6.52 8.70
N HIS A 91 -13.26 -6.02 9.83
CA HIS A 91 -13.18 -6.77 11.08
C HIS A 91 -14.58 -7.15 11.59
N TRP A 92 -15.50 -6.19 11.64
CA TRP A 92 -16.86 -6.41 12.12
C TRP A 92 -17.60 -7.42 11.25
N TYR A 93 -17.74 -7.13 9.95
CA TYR A 93 -18.47 -8.01 9.02
C TYR A 93 -17.71 -9.28 8.64
N GLY A 94 -16.38 -9.27 8.68
CA GLY A 94 -15.55 -10.42 8.33
C GLY A 94 -15.36 -11.41 9.47
N ILE A 95 -15.45 -10.98 10.73
CA ILE A 95 -15.12 -11.79 11.90
C ILE A 95 -16.24 -11.75 12.92
N THR A 96 -16.54 -10.57 13.49
CA THR A 96 -17.37 -10.44 14.68
C THR A 96 -18.81 -10.92 14.47
N THR A 97 -19.42 -10.60 13.31
CA THR A 97 -20.79 -11.00 12.99
C THR A 97 -20.90 -12.41 12.39
N LYS A 98 -19.76 -13.10 12.20
CA LYS A 98 -19.79 -14.46 11.63
C LYS A 98 -20.01 -15.52 12.71
N PRO A 99 -20.63 -16.66 12.37
CA PRO A 99 -20.85 -17.76 13.30
C PRO A 99 -19.55 -18.14 14.03
N GLY A 100 -19.61 -18.24 15.34
CA GLY A 100 -18.45 -18.58 16.18
C GLY A 100 -17.47 -17.44 16.43
N GLY A 101 -17.55 -16.29 15.73
CA GLY A 101 -16.73 -15.09 15.94
C GLY A 101 -15.23 -15.42 16.06
N TYR A 102 -14.56 -14.90 17.09
CA TYR A 102 -13.12 -15.13 17.32
C TYR A 102 -12.70 -16.58 17.56
N ARG A 103 -13.65 -17.46 17.94
CA ARG A 103 -13.34 -18.90 18.10
C ARG A 103 -12.92 -19.55 16.76
N TRP A 104 -13.37 -18.97 15.64
CA TRP A 104 -13.08 -19.41 14.28
C TRP A 104 -12.24 -18.38 13.52
N LEU A 105 -11.42 -17.61 14.22
CA LEU A 105 -10.66 -16.49 13.66
C LEU A 105 -9.89 -16.86 12.39
N LEU A 106 -9.11 -17.94 12.44
CA LEU A 106 -8.31 -18.36 11.28
C LEU A 106 -9.21 -18.69 10.07
N HIS A 107 -10.32 -19.38 10.29
CA HIS A 107 -11.30 -19.65 9.24
C HIS A 107 -11.85 -18.36 8.65
N HIS A 108 -12.22 -17.39 9.48
CA HIS A 108 -12.77 -16.12 9.01
C HIS A 108 -11.72 -15.28 8.25
N LEU A 109 -10.48 -15.23 8.73
CA LEU A 109 -9.37 -14.58 8.02
C LEU A 109 -9.10 -15.20 6.66
N LEU A 110 -9.31 -16.51 6.53
CA LEU A 110 -9.08 -17.22 5.28
C LEU A 110 -10.25 -17.13 4.28
N HIS A 111 -11.50 -16.98 4.72
CA HIS A 111 -12.66 -17.13 3.85
C HIS A 111 -13.53 -15.90 3.69
N HIS A 112 -13.30 -14.84 4.50
CA HIS A 112 -14.09 -13.61 4.43
C HIS A 112 -13.27 -12.40 3.96
N ALA A 113 -13.83 -11.20 4.13
CA ALA A 113 -13.21 -9.95 3.72
C ALA A 113 -11.83 -9.78 4.39
N PRO A 114 -10.78 -9.45 3.64
CA PRO A 114 -9.43 -9.32 4.17
C PRO A 114 -9.33 -8.12 5.11
N PRO A 115 -9.07 -8.32 6.43
CA PRO A 115 -9.15 -7.25 7.42
C PRO A 115 -8.07 -6.17 7.26
N LEU A 116 -6.94 -6.52 6.64
CA LEU A 116 -5.82 -5.60 6.45
C LEU A 116 -5.89 -4.77 5.16
N ALA A 117 -6.73 -5.16 4.19
CA ALA A 117 -6.81 -4.48 2.90
C ALA A 117 -7.14 -2.97 3.01
N PRO A 118 -8.10 -2.51 3.86
CA PRO A 118 -8.40 -1.09 3.96
C PRO A 118 -7.26 -0.25 4.54
N PHE A 119 -6.35 -0.83 5.32
CA PHE A 119 -5.18 -0.10 5.84
C PHE A 119 -4.27 0.44 4.74
N ALA A 120 -4.29 -0.15 3.54
CA ALA A 120 -3.54 0.39 2.42
C ALA A 120 -3.98 1.80 2.03
N LEU A 121 -5.26 2.16 2.22
CA LEU A 121 -5.76 3.52 2.04
C LEU A 121 -5.23 4.47 3.14
N SER A 122 -5.13 3.99 4.39
CA SER A 122 -4.50 4.75 5.48
C SER A 122 -3.03 5.05 5.19
N VAL A 123 -2.31 4.07 4.64
CA VAL A 123 -0.90 4.24 4.22
C VAL A 123 -0.80 5.31 3.13
N ALA A 124 -1.60 5.21 2.05
CA ALA A 124 -1.60 6.20 0.97
C ALA A 124 -1.92 7.61 1.49
N GLY A 125 -2.93 7.74 2.34
CA GLY A 125 -3.28 9.00 2.99
C GLY A 125 -2.15 9.58 3.83
N SER A 126 -1.47 8.74 4.61
CA SER A 126 -0.30 9.16 5.41
C SER A 126 0.84 9.67 4.53
N LEU A 127 1.15 8.96 3.44
CA LEU A 127 2.20 9.38 2.50
C LEU A 127 1.87 10.71 1.82
N VAL A 128 0.60 10.97 1.49
CA VAL A 128 0.17 12.28 0.94
C VAL A 128 0.32 13.39 1.97
N VAL A 129 -0.09 13.17 3.23
CA VAL A 129 0.10 14.16 4.30
C VAL A 129 1.59 14.49 4.47
N LEU A 130 2.44 13.47 4.57
CA LEU A 130 3.89 13.63 4.76
C LEU A 130 4.54 14.29 3.55
N GLY A 131 4.20 13.87 2.33
CA GLY A 131 4.70 14.46 1.10
C GLY A 131 4.30 15.91 0.91
N ALA A 132 3.03 16.26 1.19
CA ALA A 132 2.53 17.62 1.09
C ALA A 132 3.17 18.55 2.13
N ARG A 133 3.35 18.11 3.38
CA ARG A 133 4.02 18.88 4.42
C ARG A 133 5.50 19.08 4.11
N GLY A 134 6.22 18.02 3.71
CA GLY A 134 7.62 18.15 3.30
C GLY A 134 7.80 19.04 2.07
N GLY A 135 6.92 18.92 1.07
CA GLY A 135 6.93 19.77 -0.12
C GLY A 135 6.61 21.26 0.16
N SER A 136 5.99 21.56 1.29
CA SER A 136 5.78 22.95 1.77
C SER A 136 6.94 23.49 2.63
N GLY A 137 8.03 22.73 2.76
CA GLY A 137 9.23 23.14 3.52
C GLY A 137 9.21 22.72 5.00
N ALA A 138 8.28 21.88 5.42
CA ALA A 138 8.32 21.34 6.78
C ALA A 138 9.32 20.18 6.86
N ASP A 139 10.27 20.25 7.79
CA ASP A 139 11.22 19.17 8.05
C ASP A 139 10.67 18.13 9.04
N GLN A 140 9.71 18.52 9.86
CA GLN A 140 9.12 17.71 10.92
C GLN A 140 7.59 17.76 10.92
N LEU A 141 6.99 16.69 11.40
CA LEU A 141 5.58 16.59 11.72
C LEU A 141 5.43 15.85 13.06
N LEU A 142 4.59 16.38 13.97
CA LEU A 142 4.40 15.83 15.32
C LEU A 142 5.72 15.65 16.11
N GLY A 143 6.70 16.53 15.90
CA GLY A 143 8.00 16.49 16.58
C GLY A 143 8.99 15.47 16.03
N ALA A 144 8.65 14.74 14.95
CA ALA A 144 9.54 13.78 14.31
C ALA A 144 9.90 14.21 12.87
N PRO A 145 11.15 13.96 12.41
CA PRO A 145 11.52 14.20 11.02
C PRO A 145 10.62 13.45 10.04
N ILE A 146 10.17 14.13 8.97
CA ILE A 146 9.26 13.54 7.96
C ILE A 146 9.85 12.26 7.37
N ARG A 147 11.15 12.24 7.10
CA ARG A 147 11.84 11.03 6.62
C ARG A 147 11.61 9.82 7.53
N LEU A 148 11.73 9.99 8.85
CA LEU A 148 11.54 8.89 9.82
C LEU A 148 10.07 8.43 9.83
N LEU A 149 9.13 9.36 9.71
CA LEU A 149 7.71 9.03 9.65
C LEU A 149 7.37 8.25 8.38
N VAL A 150 7.93 8.63 7.21
CA VAL A 150 7.74 7.88 5.95
C VAL A 150 8.31 6.46 6.09
N LEU A 151 9.53 6.31 6.61
CA LEU A 151 10.13 4.99 6.84
C LEU A 151 9.29 4.15 7.82
N GLY A 152 8.74 4.77 8.87
CA GLY A 152 7.82 4.13 9.81
C GLY A 152 6.53 3.65 9.14
N VAL A 153 5.90 4.50 8.34
CA VAL A 153 4.69 4.14 7.56
C VAL A 153 4.98 2.99 6.60
N VAL A 154 6.10 3.04 5.87
CA VAL A 154 6.53 1.97 4.96
C VAL A 154 6.76 0.67 5.72
N THR A 155 7.43 0.72 6.88
CA THR A 155 7.68 -0.46 7.72
C THR A 155 6.38 -1.15 8.12
N VAL A 156 5.41 -0.40 8.66
CA VAL A 156 4.10 -0.95 9.06
C VAL A 156 3.36 -1.50 7.85
N ALA A 157 3.41 -0.80 6.72
CA ALA A 157 2.77 -1.24 5.48
C ALA A 157 3.36 -2.54 4.93
N LEU A 158 4.70 -2.70 4.96
CA LEU A 158 5.38 -3.93 4.54
C LEU A 158 4.97 -5.13 5.41
N LEU A 159 4.89 -4.94 6.74
CA LEU A 159 4.42 -6.00 7.64
C LEU A 159 2.95 -6.34 7.41
N GLY A 160 2.10 -5.35 7.19
CA GLY A 160 0.68 -5.55 6.84
C GLY A 160 0.52 -6.33 5.54
N LEU A 161 1.27 -5.96 4.49
CA LEU A 161 1.27 -6.68 3.21
C LEU A 161 1.85 -8.09 3.33
N ALA A 162 2.86 -8.31 4.16
CA ALA A 162 3.39 -9.66 4.42
C ALA A 162 2.31 -10.56 5.01
N GLY A 163 1.61 -10.08 6.05
CA GLY A 163 0.50 -10.80 6.66
C GLY A 163 -0.66 -11.06 5.69
N GLN A 164 -1.05 -10.04 4.91
CA GLN A 164 -2.08 -10.17 3.88
C GLN A 164 -1.69 -11.17 2.78
N SER A 165 -0.43 -11.11 2.31
CA SER A 165 0.10 -12.06 1.32
C SER A 165 0.13 -13.47 1.86
N ALA A 166 0.55 -13.66 3.12
CA ALA A 166 0.57 -14.98 3.77
C ALA A 166 -0.83 -15.61 3.80
N LEU A 167 -1.86 -14.83 4.20
CA LEU A 167 -3.25 -15.30 4.23
C LEU A 167 -3.77 -15.67 2.84
N LEU A 168 -3.52 -14.81 1.85
CA LEU A 168 -4.02 -15.04 0.48
C LEU A 168 -3.30 -16.19 -0.21
N HIS A 169 -1.98 -16.34 -0.04
CA HIS A 169 -1.22 -17.45 -0.58
C HIS A 169 -1.52 -18.76 0.16
N TYR A 170 -1.83 -18.70 1.45
CA TYR A 170 -2.32 -19.88 2.18
C TYR A 170 -3.65 -20.39 1.61
N ARG A 171 -4.58 -19.51 1.22
CA ARG A 171 -5.79 -19.90 0.48
C ARG A 171 -5.47 -20.65 -0.81
N GLY A 172 -4.37 -20.28 -1.49
CA GLY A 172 -3.84 -20.95 -2.68
C GLY A 172 -2.94 -22.16 -2.35
N ALA A 173 -2.92 -22.61 -1.09
CA ALA A 173 -2.10 -23.74 -0.60
C ALA A 173 -0.60 -23.60 -0.89
N PHE A 174 -0.08 -22.39 -1.09
CA PHE A 174 1.33 -22.12 -1.45
C PHE A 174 1.83 -23.03 -2.59
N ASN A 175 0.97 -23.30 -3.58
CA ASN A 175 1.23 -24.26 -4.66
C ASN A 175 2.38 -23.87 -5.60
N GLN A 176 2.91 -22.65 -5.48
CA GLN A 176 4.07 -22.16 -6.21
C GLN A 176 5.13 -21.62 -5.23
N PRO A 177 6.40 -22.01 -5.36
CA PRO A 177 7.46 -21.51 -4.48
C PRO A 177 7.57 -19.98 -4.42
N ALA A 178 7.27 -19.27 -5.52
CA ALA A 178 7.28 -17.82 -5.57
C ALA A 178 6.29 -17.16 -4.60
N MET A 179 5.26 -17.86 -4.13
CA MET A 179 4.30 -17.36 -3.15
C MET A 179 4.93 -17.09 -1.77
N TYR A 180 6.07 -17.71 -1.47
CA TYR A 180 6.82 -17.44 -0.24
C TYR A 180 7.63 -16.14 -0.30
N ILE A 181 7.94 -15.63 -1.50
CA ILE A 181 8.79 -14.43 -1.67
C ILE A 181 8.26 -13.22 -0.87
N PRO A 182 7.01 -12.75 -1.04
CA PRO A 182 6.51 -11.61 -0.29
C PRO A 182 6.43 -11.89 1.22
N VAL A 183 6.15 -13.13 1.61
CA VAL A 183 6.06 -13.53 3.03
C VAL A 183 7.42 -13.46 3.73
N ILE A 184 8.51 -13.62 3.00
CA ILE A 184 9.89 -13.59 3.53
C ILE A 184 10.52 -12.21 3.31
N VAL A 185 10.45 -11.67 2.09
CA VAL A 185 11.18 -10.44 1.73
C VAL A 185 10.60 -9.22 2.43
N LEU A 186 9.26 -9.11 2.56
CA LEU A 186 8.66 -7.91 3.15
C LEU A 186 9.00 -7.75 4.66
N PRO A 187 8.91 -8.79 5.51
CA PRO A 187 9.37 -8.68 6.90
C PRO A 187 10.86 -8.40 7.03
N LEU A 188 11.70 -8.98 6.15
CA LEU A 188 13.14 -8.69 6.14
C LEU A 188 13.40 -7.22 5.76
N ALA A 189 12.69 -6.68 4.77
CA ALA A 189 12.78 -5.27 4.41
C ALA A 189 12.32 -4.36 5.57
N ALA A 190 11.20 -4.68 6.21
CA ALA A 190 10.73 -3.95 7.40
C ALA A 190 11.75 -4.00 8.55
N GLY A 191 12.30 -5.16 8.86
CA GLY A 191 13.32 -5.34 9.89
C GLY A 191 14.60 -4.58 9.59
N SER A 192 15.02 -4.52 8.33
CA SER A 192 16.22 -3.76 7.92
C SER A 192 16.02 -2.24 8.04
N ILE A 193 14.82 -1.73 7.77
CA ILE A 193 14.47 -0.31 8.04
C ILE A 193 14.57 -0.04 9.55
N VAL A 194 13.97 -0.89 10.39
CA VAL A 194 14.05 -0.75 11.85
C VAL A 194 15.49 -0.76 12.31
N TRP A 195 16.31 -1.67 11.80
CA TRP A 195 17.75 -1.68 12.12
C TRP A 195 18.44 -0.39 11.70
N HIS A 196 18.19 0.12 10.49
CA HIS A 196 18.75 1.41 10.05
C HIS A 196 18.33 2.57 10.97
N LEU A 197 17.06 2.60 11.41
CA LEU A 197 16.55 3.62 12.30
C LEU A 197 17.17 3.54 13.72
N ALA A 198 17.44 2.32 14.20
CA ALA A 198 18.06 2.09 15.50
C ALA A 198 19.58 2.34 15.48
N ALA A 199 20.24 2.16 14.33
CA ALA A 199 21.69 2.32 14.17
C ALA A 199 22.01 3.16 12.91
N PRO A 200 21.69 4.46 12.90
CA PRO A 200 21.79 5.30 11.71
C PRO A 200 23.20 5.51 11.19
N SER A 201 24.22 5.35 12.05
CA SER A 201 25.64 5.39 11.67
C SER A 201 26.16 4.10 11.05
N ALA A 202 25.43 2.99 11.13
CA ALA A 202 25.83 1.71 10.55
C ALA A 202 25.58 1.73 9.03
N THR A 203 26.64 1.89 8.25
CA THR A 203 26.57 1.88 6.78
C THR A 203 25.97 0.59 6.23
N ALA A 204 26.28 -0.56 6.87
CA ALA A 204 25.70 -1.86 6.52
C ALA A 204 24.17 -1.88 6.68
N ALA A 205 23.61 -1.29 7.74
CA ALA A 205 22.17 -1.24 7.96
C ALA A 205 21.45 -0.49 6.82
N ARG A 206 21.99 0.67 6.42
CA ARG A 206 21.47 1.44 5.29
C ARG A 206 21.58 0.67 3.97
N GLY A 207 22.72 0.03 3.72
CA GLY A 207 22.95 -0.75 2.50
C GLY A 207 22.00 -1.94 2.37
N ILE A 208 21.77 -2.68 3.47
CA ILE A 208 20.86 -3.81 3.52
C ILE A 208 19.41 -3.33 3.36
N ALA A 209 19.00 -2.23 4.01
CA ALA A 209 17.68 -1.65 3.82
C ALA A 209 17.45 -1.23 2.36
N ALA A 210 18.41 -0.58 1.72
CA ALA A 210 18.34 -0.22 0.30
C ALA A 210 18.20 -1.45 -0.59
N ALA A 211 19.04 -2.49 -0.39
CA ALA A 211 18.99 -3.72 -1.17
C ALA A 211 17.63 -4.45 -1.06
N LEU A 212 17.08 -4.57 0.15
CA LEU A 212 15.79 -5.21 0.38
C LEU A 212 14.61 -4.37 -0.12
N LEU A 213 14.69 -3.04 -0.09
CA LEU A 213 13.70 -2.16 -0.70
C LEU A 213 13.74 -2.25 -2.23
N TRP A 214 14.92 -2.36 -2.84
CA TRP A 214 15.05 -2.67 -4.28
C TRP A 214 14.49 -4.04 -4.63
N ALA A 215 14.77 -5.07 -3.82
CA ALA A 215 14.18 -6.41 -3.99
C ALA A 215 12.65 -6.35 -3.89
N THR A 216 12.11 -5.56 -2.95
CA THR A 216 10.66 -5.32 -2.81
C THR A 216 10.10 -4.63 -4.04
N PHE A 217 10.73 -3.56 -4.53
CA PHE A 217 10.31 -2.83 -5.73
C PHE A 217 10.27 -3.72 -6.97
N LEU A 218 11.37 -4.38 -7.29
CA LEU A 218 11.48 -5.26 -8.46
C LEU A 218 10.61 -6.52 -8.32
N GLY A 219 10.58 -7.09 -7.11
CA GLY A 219 9.76 -8.26 -6.79
C GLY A 219 8.27 -7.99 -6.98
N GLY A 220 7.80 -6.76 -6.74
CA GLY A 220 6.42 -6.36 -7.01
C GLY A 220 6.05 -6.48 -8.49
N PHE A 221 6.91 -6.07 -9.42
CA PHE A 221 6.65 -6.24 -10.86
C PHE A 221 6.69 -7.71 -11.28
N VAL A 222 7.66 -8.46 -10.77
CA VAL A 222 7.73 -9.92 -11.03
C VAL A 222 6.46 -10.60 -10.53
N GLY A 223 6.00 -10.26 -9.31
CA GLY A 223 4.76 -10.77 -8.74
C GLY A 223 3.53 -10.43 -9.59
N ALA A 224 3.42 -9.19 -10.07
CA ALA A 224 2.34 -8.78 -10.97
C ALA A 224 2.33 -9.58 -12.27
N GLY A 225 3.50 -9.79 -12.88
CA GLY A 225 3.66 -10.65 -14.06
C GLY A 225 3.24 -12.09 -13.80
N MET A 226 3.55 -12.63 -12.62
CA MET A 226 3.13 -13.98 -12.23
C MET A 226 1.61 -14.08 -12.01
N HIS A 227 0.97 -13.07 -11.43
CA HIS A 227 -0.48 -13.00 -11.30
C HIS A 227 -1.16 -12.93 -12.67
N LEU A 228 -0.66 -12.09 -13.59
CA LEU A 228 -1.17 -12.03 -14.97
C LEU A 228 -1.02 -13.36 -15.71
N ARG A 229 0.14 -14.04 -15.56
CA ARG A 229 0.34 -15.38 -16.13
C ARG A 229 -0.57 -16.43 -15.50
N GLY A 230 -0.82 -16.32 -14.19
CA GLY A 230 -1.77 -17.18 -13.48
C GLY A 230 -3.19 -17.01 -14.00
N MET A 231 -3.61 -15.76 -14.19
CA MET A 231 -4.88 -15.39 -14.82
C MET A 231 -5.02 -16.04 -16.20
N ASP A 232 -4.01 -15.88 -17.07
CA ASP A 232 -4.04 -16.44 -18.42
C ASP A 232 -4.18 -17.96 -18.44
N ARG A 233 -3.54 -18.65 -17.51
CA ARG A 233 -3.51 -20.13 -17.48
C ARG A 233 -4.70 -20.78 -16.76
N GLN A 234 -5.25 -20.13 -15.73
CA GLN A 234 -6.24 -20.75 -14.84
C GLN A 234 -7.68 -20.36 -15.16
N MET A 235 -7.91 -19.18 -15.72
CA MET A 235 -9.25 -18.58 -15.88
C MET A 235 -9.76 -18.54 -17.32
N GLY A 236 -9.18 -19.34 -18.23
CA GLY A 236 -9.52 -19.28 -19.65
C GLY A 236 -8.88 -18.08 -20.37
N GLY A 237 -7.93 -17.44 -19.70
CA GLY A 237 -7.09 -16.39 -20.25
C GLY A 237 -7.75 -15.03 -20.34
N LEU A 238 -6.98 -14.09 -20.90
CA LEU A 238 -7.45 -12.72 -21.14
C LEU A 238 -8.64 -12.66 -22.12
N ALA A 239 -8.90 -13.74 -22.85
CA ALA A 239 -10.08 -13.86 -23.72
C ALA A 239 -11.41 -13.79 -22.94
N MET A 240 -11.40 -14.11 -21.65
CA MET A 240 -12.58 -13.94 -20.77
C MET A 240 -12.85 -12.49 -20.37
N GLY A 241 -11.96 -11.55 -20.78
CA GLY A 241 -12.13 -10.13 -20.52
C GLY A 241 -12.26 -9.78 -19.04
N VAL A 242 -13.28 -8.99 -18.70
CA VAL A 242 -13.51 -8.49 -17.33
C VAL A 242 -13.70 -9.62 -16.31
N ALA A 243 -14.31 -10.75 -16.70
CA ALA A 243 -14.51 -11.90 -15.80
C ALA A 243 -13.17 -12.47 -15.32
N ALA A 244 -12.16 -12.58 -16.19
CA ALA A 244 -10.83 -13.04 -15.81
C ALA A 244 -10.21 -12.13 -14.74
N VAL A 245 -10.38 -10.81 -14.86
CA VAL A 245 -9.85 -9.85 -13.88
C VAL A 245 -10.57 -9.94 -12.53
N ILE A 246 -11.89 -10.16 -12.56
CA ILE A 246 -12.70 -10.24 -11.33
C ILE A 246 -12.42 -11.51 -10.55
N ASP A 247 -12.26 -12.65 -11.22
CA ASP A 247 -12.17 -13.95 -10.57
C ASP A 247 -10.74 -14.42 -10.28
N ALA A 248 -9.75 -13.81 -10.92
CA ALA A 248 -8.34 -14.15 -10.75
C ALA A 248 -7.67 -13.48 -9.53
N PRO A 249 -6.45 -13.92 -9.17
CA PRO A 249 -5.63 -13.18 -8.24
C PRO A 249 -5.35 -11.75 -8.74
N PRO A 250 -5.67 -10.70 -7.95
CA PRO A 250 -5.54 -9.32 -8.42
C PRO A 250 -4.08 -8.97 -8.69
N PRO A 251 -3.72 -8.47 -9.88
CA PRO A 251 -2.34 -8.04 -10.20
C PRO A 251 -1.97 -6.72 -9.50
N GLY A 252 -2.95 -5.99 -8.98
CA GLY A 252 -2.74 -4.74 -8.24
C GLY A 252 -2.00 -4.93 -6.92
N ALA A 253 -2.25 -6.04 -6.20
CA ALA A 253 -1.62 -6.28 -4.92
C ALA A 253 -0.07 -6.36 -4.99
N PRO A 254 0.57 -7.09 -5.92
CA PRO A 254 2.02 -7.02 -6.10
C PRO A 254 2.53 -5.65 -6.54
N LEU A 255 1.77 -4.89 -7.34
CA LEU A 255 2.16 -3.53 -7.71
C LEU A 255 2.16 -2.57 -6.52
N LEU A 256 1.28 -2.76 -5.53
CA LEU A 256 1.35 -2.03 -4.27
C LEU A 256 2.65 -2.32 -3.50
N VAL A 257 3.15 -3.56 -3.55
CA VAL A 257 4.47 -3.93 -3.01
C VAL A 257 5.57 -3.11 -3.69
N ALA A 258 5.54 -3.00 -5.03
CA ALA A 258 6.51 -2.18 -5.77
C ALA A 258 6.45 -0.71 -5.35
N VAL A 259 5.25 -0.14 -5.24
CA VAL A 259 5.07 1.27 -4.81
C VAL A 259 5.63 1.51 -3.41
N LEU A 260 5.43 0.59 -2.47
CA LEU A 260 6.00 0.70 -1.12
C LEU A 260 7.53 0.58 -1.12
N GLY A 261 8.10 -0.35 -1.89
CA GLY A 261 9.53 -0.45 -2.09
C GLY A 261 10.13 0.88 -2.59
N ALA A 262 9.52 1.46 -3.63
CA ALA A 262 9.91 2.76 -4.16
C ALA A 262 9.77 3.89 -3.13
N SER A 263 8.68 3.94 -2.37
CA SER A 263 8.46 4.94 -1.31
C SER A 263 9.52 4.86 -0.22
N GLY A 264 9.91 3.65 0.17
CA GLY A 264 11.02 3.43 1.10
C GLY A 264 12.36 3.91 0.55
N LEU A 265 12.66 3.64 -0.73
CA LEU A 265 13.88 4.12 -1.40
C LEU A 265 13.91 5.65 -1.49
N VAL A 266 12.78 6.29 -1.81
CA VAL A 266 12.65 7.76 -1.80
C VAL A 266 12.96 8.30 -0.41
N ALA A 267 12.38 7.71 0.65
CA ALA A 267 12.65 8.14 2.01
C ALA A 267 14.10 7.92 2.44
N LEU A 268 14.73 6.84 1.97
CA LEU A 268 16.10 6.48 2.35
C LEU A 268 17.15 7.37 1.65
N HIS A 269 16.89 7.84 0.44
CA HIS A 269 17.88 8.49 -0.43
C HIS A 269 17.58 9.93 -0.81
N LEU A 270 16.29 10.33 -0.86
CA LEU A 270 15.87 11.62 -1.40
C LEU A 270 15.20 12.54 -0.35
N LEU A 271 14.84 12.04 0.82
CA LEU A 271 14.36 12.79 1.98
C LEU A 271 15.42 12.77 3.08
#